data_00cca893cf914ab0ec6f2c9acfc47130
#
_entry.id   00cca893cf914ab0ec6f2c9acfc47130
#
_cell.length_a   1.000
_cell.length_b   1.000
_cell.length_c   1.000
_cell.angle_alpha   90.00
_cell.angle_beta   90.00
_cell.angle_gamma   90.00
#
_symmetry.space_group_name_H-M   'P 1'
#
loop_
_entity.id
_entity.type
_entity.pdbx_description
1 polymer ?
#
loop_
_entity_poly.entity_id
_entity_poly.type
_entity_poly.pdbx_seq_one_letter_code
_entity_poly.pdbx_strand_id
1 'polypeptide(L)'
;MPLLKIDDLHVRAGDTGILRGLSLNVGRGEIHVILGPNGSGKSTLMNVILGHPKYEITGGTIFFDGEDLTALKTFERARRGIFLSFQNPEEIPGITVENMLRTAKQAITGTKIKILQFHRELLATMSELQIPPEYAARYMNIGFSGGEKKRNEILQLLTLNPKLALLDETDSGLDVDAVEIVSSGVAKFHTAENSCVIITHNAQILKHLPVTHAHVLLNGRIVRSGGSELVAEVSEHGYAPFEVTP
;
A
#
# COMPACT_ATOMS: atom_id res chain seq x y z
N MET A 1 1.83 5.58 -20.79
CA MET A 1 1.08 6.42 -19.82
C MET A 1 1.35 5.86 -18.43
N PRO A 2 1.52 6.69 -17.39
CA PRO A 2 1.69 6.21 -16.03
C PRO A 2 0.44 5.44 -15.57
N LEU A 3 0.62 4.46 -14.67
CA LEU A 3 -0.47 3.75 -14.02
C LEU A 3 -1.22 4.66 -13.05
N LEU A 4 -0.48 5.41 -12.22
CA LEU A 4 -1.00 6.44 -11.32
C LEU A 4 -0.37 7.78 -11.70
N LYS A 5 -1.21 8.81 -11.86
CA LYS A 5 -0.78 10.19 -12.09
C LYS A 5 -1.49 11.11 -11.10
N ILE A 6 -0.70 11.85 -10.35
CA ILE A 6 -1.18 12.86 -9.40
C ILE A 6 -0.60 14.19 -9.85
N ASP A 7 -1.46 15.19 -10.09
CA ASP A 7 -1.07 16.52 -10.52
C ASP A 7 -1.55 17.55 -9.50
N ASP A 8 -0.61 18.32 -8.94
CA ASP A 8 -0.81 19.47 -8.06
C ASP A 8 -1.85 19.23 -6.95
N LEU A 9 -1.76 18.08 -6.27
CA LEU A 9 -2.76 17.62 -5.32
C LEU A 9 -2.73 18.42 -4.02
N HIS A 10 -3.85 19.05 -3.67
CA HIS A 10 -4.10 19.73 -2.41
C HIS A 10 -5.15 19.00 -1.61
N VAL A 11 -4.88 18.74 -0.32
CA VAL A 11 -5.73 17.93 0.55
C VAL A 11 -5.81 18.54 1.94
N ARG A 12 -7.03 18.52 2.52
CA ARG A 12 -7.26 18.87 3.92
C ARG A 12 -7.98 17.78 4.72
N ALA A 13 -7.82 17.83 6.03
CA ALA A 13 -8.65 17.09 6.98
C ALA A 13 -9.24 18.11 7.98
N GLY A 14 -10.56 18.30 7.95
CA GLY A 14 -11.19 19.44 8.60
C GLY A 14 -10.61 20.75 8.05
N ASP A 15 -10.14 21.63 8.94
CA ASP A 15 -9.56 22.94 8.55
C ASP A 15 -8.05 22.89 8.28
N THR A 16 -7.40 21.71 8.46
CA THR A 16 -5.96 21.60 8.34
C THR A 16 -5.56 21.10 6.94
N GLY A 17 -4.83 21.95 6.18
CA GLY A 17 -4.21 21.57 4.91
C GLY A 17 -3.00 20.65 5.12
N ILE A 18 -3.03 19.45 4.56
CA ILE A 18 -2.00 18.40 4.75
C ILE A 18 -1.13 18.25 3.51
N LEU A 19 -1.71 18.02 2.33
CA LEU A 19 -0.97 18.02 1.08
C LEU A 19 -1.12 19.37 0.39
N ARG A 20 -0.02 19.86 -0.22
CA ARG A 20 0.10 21.26 -0.64
C ARG A 20 0.71 21.39 -2.03
N GLY A 21 0.05 20.80 -3.03
CA GLY A 21 0.55 20.81 -4.41
C GLY A 21 1.50 19.65 -4.69
N LEU A 22 1.12 18.42 -4.26
CA LEU A 22 1.90 17.22 -4.48
C LEU A 22 1.66 16.67 -5.87
N SER A 23 2.75 16.38 -6.61
CA SER A 23 2.70 15.67 -7.90
C SER A 23 3.52 14.39 -7.83
N LEU A 24 2.97 13.30 -8.37
CA LEU A 24 3.60 11.99 -8.39
C LEU A 24 3.12 11.20 -9.62
N ASN A 25 4.06 10.57 -10.33
CA ASN A 25 3.76 9.65 -11.40
C ASN A 25 4.34 8.27 -11.08
N VAL A 26 3.53 7.21 -11.20
CA VAL A 26 3.95 5.81 -11.02
C VAL A 26 3.64 5.06 -12.30
N GLY A 27 4.66 4.52 -12.95
CA GLY A 27 4.53 3.64 -14.12
C GLY A 27 4.12 2.23 -13.74
N ARG A 28 3.83 1.39 -14.75
CA ARG A 28 3.61 -0.04 -14.53
C ARG A 28 4.94 -0.73 -14.22
N GLY A 29 4.91 -1.70 -13.31
CA GLY A 29 6.10 -2.42 -12.88
C GLY A 29 7.10 -1.59 -12.08
N GLU A 30 6.71 -0.40 -11.59
CA GLU A 30 7.57 0.44 -10.77
C GLU A 30 7.31 0.23 -9.28
N ILE A 31 8.39 0.31 -8.49
CA ILE A 31 8.34 0.38 -7.04
C ILE A 31 8.84 1.75 -6.59
N HIS A 32 7.92 2.52 -6.02
CA HIS A 32 8.18 3.84 -5.46
C HIS A 32 8.24 3.78 -3.94
N VAL A 33 9.22 4.45 -3.34
CA VAL A 33 9.35 4.57 -1.88
C VAL A 33 9.10 6.03 -1.49
N ILE A 34 8.20 6.26 -0.53
CA ILE A 34 7.93 7.58 0.04
C ILE A 34 8.59 7.67 1.40
N LEU A 35 9.56 8.54 1.51
CA LEU A 35 10.33 8.84 2.71
C LEU A 35 9.88 10.19 3.28
N GLY A 36 9.98 10.37 4.60
CA GLY A 36 9.65 11.64 5.24
C GLY A 36 9.41 11.47 6.73
N PRO A 37 9.56 12.52 7.54
CA PRO A 37 9.31 12.47 8.98
C PRO A 37 7.83 12.21 9.28
N ASN A 38 7.54 11.90 10.56
CA ASN A 38 6.16 11.77 11.00
C ASN A 38 5.40 13.09 10.82
N GLY A 39 4.15 12.99 10.38
CA GLY A 39 3.33 14.17 10.09
C GLY A 39 3.59 14.84 8.74
N SER A 40 4.52 14.36 7.90
CA SER A 40 4.78 14.95 6.58
C SER A 40 3.66 14.76 5.55
N GLY A 41 2.71 13.85 5.79
CA GLY A 41 1.56 13.59 4.91
C GLY A 41 1.62 12.24 4.17
N LYS A 42 2.56 11.34 4.48
CA LYS A 42 2.74 10.03 3.80
C LYS A 42 1.47 9.17 3.82
N SER A 43 0.99 8.83 5.01
CA SER A 43 -0.25 8.02 5.15
C SER A 43 -1.49 8.75 4.63
N THR A 44 -1.50 10.10 4.69
CA THR A 44 -2.56 10.89 4.07
C THR A 44 -2.57 10.70 2.56
N LEU A 45 -1.41 10.73 1.89
CA LEU A 45 -1.30 10.47 0.46
C LEU A 45 -1.89 9.09 0.11
N MET A 46 -1.52 8.02 0.82
CA MET A 46 -2.04 6.67 0.58
C MET A 46 -3.57 6.61 0.74
N ASN A 47 -4.08 7.18 1.82
CA ASN A 47 -5.51 7.21 2.10
C ASN A 47 -6.30 8.03 1.07
N VAL A 48 -5.75 9.13 0.58
CA VAL A 48 -6.38 9.96 -0.46
C VAL A 48 -6.40 9.26 -1.80
N ILE A 49 -5.34 8.54 -2.18
CA ILE A 49 -5.32 7.72 -3.39
C ILE A 49 -6.43 6.64 -3.32
N LEU A 50 -6.68 6.05 -2.14
CA LEU A 50 -7.77 5.09 -1.95
C LEU A 50 -9.16 5.77 -1.85
N GLY A 51 -9.24 7.08 -1.65
CA GLY A 51 -10.50 7.82 -1.51
C GLY A 51 -11.13 7.71 -0.13
N HIS A 52 -10.30 7.77 0.93
CA HIS A 52 -10.77 7.72 2.31
C HIS A 52 -11.59 8.99 2.66
N PRO A 53 -12.83 8.86 3.20
CA PRO A 53 -13.77 9.97 3.35
C PRO A 53 -13.36 11.05 4.37
N LYS A 54 -12.37 10.78 5.22
CA LYS A 54 -11.81 11.75 6.17
C LYS A 54 -11.13 12.94 5.46
N TYR A 55 -10.63 12.72 4.23
CA TYR A 55 -9.81 13.69 3.52
C TYR A 55 -10.60 14.32 2.37
N GLU A 56 -10.48 15.63 2.22
CA GLU A 56 -11.08 16.41 1.14
C GLU A 56 -9.99 16.87 0.16
N ILE A 57 -10.18 16.56 -1.12
CA ILE A 57 -9.33 17.09 -2.19
C ILE A 57 -9.83 18.49 -2.49
N THR A 58 -8.99 19.51 -2.24
CA THR A 58 -9.30 20.93 -2.45
C THR A 58 -8.74 21.49 -3.75
N GLY A 59 -7.86 20.73 -4.42
CA GLY A 59 -7.27 21.08 -5.71
C GLY A 59 -6.45 19.94 -6.28
N GLY A 60 -6.15 20.02 -7.57
CA GLY A 60 -5.42 18.99 -8.31
C GLY A 60 -6.29 17.80 -8.72
N THR A 61 -5.65 16.78 -9.29
CA THR A 61 -6.33 15.61 -9.85
C THR A 61 -5.57 14.32 -9.60
N ILE A 62 -6.30 13.19 -9.55
CA ILE A 62 -5.73 11.85 -9.45
C ILE A 62 -6.27 11.01 -10.60
N PHE A 63 -5.39 10.56 -11.50
CA PHE A 63 -5.71 9.61 -12.56
C PHE A 63 -5.10 8.25 -12.26
N PHE A 64 -5.85 7.20 -12.54
CA PHE A 64 -5.40 5.83 -12.43
C PHE A 64 -5.80 5.06 -13.68
N ASP A 65 -4.82 4.47 -14.36
CA ASP A 65 -5.02 3.73 -15.62
C ASP A 65 -5.78 4.55 -16.68
N GLY A 66 -5.53 5.87 -16.70
CA GLY A 66 -6.16 6.82 -17.61
C GLY A 66 -7.53 7.35 -17.17
N GLU A 67 -8.08 6.90 -16.04
CA GLU A 67 -9.39 7.29 -15.52
C GLU A 67 -9.25 8.25 -14.33
N ASP A 68 -10.07 9.30 -14.27
CA ASP A 68 -10.09 10.24 -13.14
C ASP A 68 -10.74 9.58 -11.92
N LEU A 69 -9.98 9.50 -10.83
CA LEU A 69 -10.44 8.94 -9.55
C LEU A 69 -11.03 9.98 -8.61
N THR A 70 -10.87 11.27 -8.87
CA THR A 70 -11.07 12.36 -7.90
C THR A 70 -12.42 12.26 -7.20
N ALA A 71 -13.50 11.96 -7.94
CA ALA A 71 -14.86 11.84 -7.39
C ALA A 71 -15.26 10.40 -6.98
N LEU A 72 -14.42 9.39 -7.23
CA LEU A 72 -14.77 7.99 -6.99
C LEU A 72 -14.64 7.62 -5.51
N LYS A 73 -15.59 6.79 -5.05
CA LYS A 73 -15.60 6.24 -3.68
C LYS A 73 -14.53 5.15 -3.53
N THR A 74 -14.14 4.87 -2.29
CA THR A 74 -13.13 3.87 -1.92
C THR A 74 -13.35 2.50 -2.61
N PHE A 75 -14.56 1.95 -2.56
CA PHE A 75 -14.84 0.64 -3.15
C PHE A 75 -14.75 0.64 -4.69
N GLU A 76 -15.01 1.76 -5.35
CA GLU A 76 -14.89 1.91 -6.79
C GLU A 76 -13.42 1.90 -7.21
N ARG A 77 -12.56 2.59 -6.44
CA ARG A 77 -11.10 2.60 -6.64
C ARG A 77 -10.49 1.21 -6.37
N ALA A 78 -10.94 0.52 -5.32
CA ALA A 78 -10.52 -0.84 -5.03
C ALA A 78 -10.86 -1.81 -6.17
N ARG A 79 -12.05 -1.70 -6.77
CA ARG A 79 -12.47 -2.52 -7.94
C ARG A 79 -11.62 -2.25 -9.19
N ARG A 80 -11.01 -1.07 -9.31
CA ARG A 80 -10.09 -0.74 -10.41
C ARG A 80 -8.70 -1.34 -10.22
N GLY A 81 -8.44 -1.93 -9.06
CA GLY A 81 -7.20 -2.61 -8.75
C GLY A 81 -6.24 -1.79 -7.89
N ILE A 82 -6.76 -0.90 -7.02
CA ILE A 82 -5.97 -0.23 -5.98
C ILE A 82 -6.17 -0.97 -4.67
N PHE A 83 -5.07 -1.35 -4.01
CA PHE A 83 -5.03 -1.98 -2.70
C PHE A 83 -4.28 -1.09 -1.71
N LEU A 84 -4.73 -1.01 -0.47
CA LEU A 84 -4.03 -0.35 0.62
C LEU A 84 -3.84 -1.35 1.76
N SER A 85 -2.59 -1.55 2.20
CA SER A 85 -2.32 -2.17 3.50
C SER A 85 -2.44 -1.10 4.59
N PHE A 86 -3.15 -1.43 5.66
CA PHE A 86 -3.36 -0.49 6.76
C PHE A 86 -2.22 -0.56 7.77
N GLN A 87 -1.83 0.59 8.33
CA GLN A 87 -0.88 0.62 9.44
C GLN A 87 -1.36 -0.24 10.62
N ASN A 88 -2.67 -0.16 10.94
CA ASN A 88 -3.34 -0.98 11.94
C ASN A 88 -4.53 -1.71 11.30
N PRO A 89 -4.36 -2.98 10.89
CA PRO A 89 -5.45 -3.74 10.30
C PRO A 89 -6.61 -3.99 11.28
N GLU A 90 -7.82 -3.62 10.89
CA GLU A 90 -9.02 -3.74 11.70
C GLU A 90 -9.44 -5.19 11.90
N GLU A 91 -10.07 -5.46 13.05
CA GLU A 91 -10.69 -6.75 13.38
C GLU A 91 -12.14 -6.75 12.90
N ILE A 92 -12.51 -7.74 12.07
CA ILE A 92 -13.86 -7.82 11.49
C ILE A 92 -14.54 -9.09 11.98
N PRO A 93 -15.42 -9.00 13.01
CA PRO A 93 -16.17 -10.14 13.50
C PRO A 93 -17.22 -10.62 12.48
N GLY A 94 -17.49 -11.93 12.48
CA GLY A 94 -18.55 -12.52 11.67
C GLY A 94 -18.19 -12.89 10.23
N ILE A 95 -17.01 -12.50 9.75
CA ILE A 95 -16.51 -12.93 8.44
C ILE A 95 -15.15 -13.60 8.56
N THR A 96 -14.99 -14.79 7.98
CA THR A 96 -13.72 -15.51 7.98
C THR A 96 -12.75 -14.93 6.94
N VAL A 97 -11.43 -15.15 7.13
CA VAL A 97 -10.39 -14.75 6.17
C VAL A 97 -10.72 -15.26 4.77
N GLU A 98 -11.04 -16.54 4.63
CA GLU A 98 -11.39 -17.14 3.34
C GLU A 98 -12.62 -16.50 2.70
N ASN A 99 -13.72 -16.32 3.45
CA ASN A 99 -14.94 -15.74 2.92
C ASN A 99 -14.77 -14.29 2.52
N MET A 100 -14.03 -13.51 3.29
CA MET A 100 -13.72 -12.11 2.98
C MET A 100 -12.93 -12.02 1.68
N LEU A 101 -11.83 -12.76 1.55
CA LEU A 101 -10.97 -12.74 0.37
C LEU A 101 -11.68 -13.23 -0.89
N ARG A 102 -12.45 -14.33 -0.78
CA ARG A 102 -13.24 -14.85 -1.89
C ARG A 102 -14.29 -13.84 -2.37
N THR A 103 -14.99 -13.20 -1.43
CA THR A 103 -16.02 -12.20 -1.74
C THR A 103 -15.41 -10.94 -2.36
N ALA A 104 -14.28 -10.46 -1.82
CA ALA A 104 -13.54 -9.32 -2.37
C ALA A 104 -13.03 -9.62 -3.79
N LYS A 105 -12.40 -10.78 -4.00
CA LYS A 105 -11.92 -11.21 -5.33
C LYS A 105 -13.06 -11.30 -6.34
N GLN A 106 -14.22 -11.80 -5.92
CA GLN A 106 -15.44 -11.88 -6.75
C GLN A 106 -15.97 -10.49 -7.12
N ALA A 107 -15.94 -9.55 -6.17
CA ALA A 107 -16.36 -8.16 -6.40
C ALA A 107 -15.42 -7.40 -7.35
N ILE A 108 -14.12 -7.70 -7.32
CA ILE A 108 -13.10 -7.11 -8.21
C ILE A 108 -13.19 -7.69 -9.61
N THR A 109 -13.28 -9.02 -9.74
CA THR A 109 -13.25 -9.71 -11.04
C THR A 109 -14.61 -9.74 -11.74
N GLY A 110 -15.72 -9.50 -11.01
CA GLY A 110 -17.08 -9.63 -11.53
C GLY A 110 -17.48 -11.09 -11.85
N THR A 111 -16.63 -12.08 -11.51
CA THR A 111 -16.85 -13.49 -11.86
C THR A 111 -17.11 -14.35 -10.63
N LYS A 112 -17.98 -15.37 -10.79
CA LYS A 112 -18.24 -16.32 -9.70
C LYS A 112 -17.03 -17.22 -9.48
N ILE A 113 -16.53 -17.27 -8.27
CA ILE A 113 -15.34 -18.04 -7.90
C ILE A 113 -15.76 -19.43 -7.39
N LYS A 114 -15.11 -20.49 -7.90
CA LYS A 114 -15.32 -21.87 -7.45
C LYS A 114 -14.71 -22.07 -6.07
N ILE A 115 -15.52 -22.41 -5.08
CA ILE A 115 -15.13 -22.47 -3.65
C ILE A 115 -13.94 -23.41 -3.43
N LEU A 116 -14.00 -24.64 -3.91
CA LEU A 116 -12.94 -25.64 -3.70
C LEU A 116 -11.61 -25.27 -4.38
N GLN A 117 -11.67 -24.63 -5.54
CA GLN A 117 -10.47 -24.15 -6.22
C GLN A 117 -9.84 -23.00 -5.43
N PHE A 118 -10.67 -22.02 -5.05
CA PHE A 118 -10.20 -20.87 -4.27
C PHE A 118 -9.57 -21.31 -2.93
N HIS A 119 -10.22 -22.24 -2.23
CA HIS A 119 -9.69 -22.79 -0.97
C HIS A 119 -8.29 -23.38 -1.14
N ARG A 120 -8.06 -24.19 -2.19
CA ARG A 120 -6.73 -24.76 -2.47
C ARG A 120 -5.68 -23.69 -2.79
N GLU A 121 -6.04 -22.72 -3.64
CA GLU A 121 -5.15 -21.59 -3.98
C GLU A 121 -4.81 -20.77 -2.74
N LEU A 122 -5.79 -20.47 -1.88
CA LEU A 122 -5.59 -19.74 -0.63
C LEU A 122 -4.65 -20.49 0.32
N LEU A 123 -4.87 -21.78 0.56
CA LEU A 123 -3.99 -22.57 1.43
C LEU A 123 -2.57 -22.66 0.91
N ALA A 124 -2.35 -22.74 -0.41
CA ALA A 124 -1.02 -22.69 -0.99
C ALA A 124 -0.32 -21.36 -0.69
N THR A 125 -1.01 -20.22 -0.90
CA THR A 125 -0.47 -18.91 -0.58
C THR A 125 -0.21 -18.72 0.92
N MET A 126 -1.11 -19.24 1.78
CA MET A 126 -0.92 -19.21 3.24
C MET A 126 0.33 -19.98 3.66
N SER A 127 0.58 -21.16 3.06
CA SER A 127 1.78 -21.96 3.34
C SER A 127 3.06 -21.20 3.03
N GLU A 128 3.11 -20.47 1.91
CA GLU A 128 4.27 -19.65 1.53
C GLU A 128 4.53 -18.50 2.50
N LEU A 129 3.47 -17.94 3.07
CA LEU A 129 3.53 -16.87 4.07
C LEU A 129 3.66 -17.38 5.51
N GLN A 130 3.84 -18.70 5.70
CA GLN A 130 3.90 -19.35 7.00
C GLN A 130 2.69 -19.01 7.89
N ILE A 131 1.49 -18.93 7.26
CA ILE A 131 0.22 -18.74 7.96
C ILE A 131 -0.40 -20.12 8.15
N PRO A 132 -0.75 -20.52 9.41
CA PRO A 132 -1.40 -21.79 9.68
C PRO A 132 -2.74 -21.93 8.90
N PRO A 133 -3.02 -23.11 8.30
CA PRO A 133 -4.20 -23.29 7.45
C PRO A 133 -5.53 -23.07 8.16
N GLU A 134 -5.60 -23.30 9.47
CA GLU A 134 -6.78 -23.04 10.30
C GLU A 134 -7.17 -21.56 10.35
N TYR A 135 -6.25 -20.62 10.00
CA TYR A 135 -6.56 -19.19 9.96
C TYR A 135 -7.53 -18.85 8.83
N ALA A 136 -7.64 -19.67 7.79
CA ALA A 136 -8.65 -19.49 6.74
C ALA A 136 -10.07 -19.45 7.30
N ALA A 137 -10.34 -20.24 8.35
CA ALA A 137 -11.65 -20.33 9.01
C ALA A 137 -11.82 -19.36 10.19
N ARG A 138 -10.76 -18.67 10.63
CA ARG A 138 -10.84 -17.66 11.72
C ARG A 138 -11.46 -16.37 11.20
N TYR A 139 -12.08 -15.62 12.10
CA TYR A 139 -12.57 -14.27 11.77
C TYR A 139 -11.40 -13.34 11.48
N MET A 140 -11.62 -12.45 10.51
CA MET A 140 -10.62 -11.54 9.97
C MET A 140 -9.92 -10.74 11.06
N ASN A 141 -8.62 -10.99 11.25
CA ASN A 141 -7.72 -10.35 12.21
C ASN A 141 -8.06 -10.52 13.69
N ILE A 142 -9.16 -11.21 14.07
CA ILE A 142 -9.55 -11.36 15.48
C ILE A 142 -8.57 -12.28 16.21
N GLY A 143 -7.93 -11.72 17.25
CA GLY A 143 -6.95 -12.42 18.07
C GLY A 143 -5.66 -12.79 17.31
N PHE A 144 -5.36 -12.11 16.21
CA PHE A 144 -4.09 -12.22 15.51
C PHE A 144 -3.06 -11.31 16.20
N SER A 145 -1.84 -11.79 16.36
CA SER A 145 -0.70 -10.96 16.74
C SER A 145 -0.40 -9.92 15.64
N GLY A 146 0.43 -8.92 15.96
CA GLY A 146 0.84 -7.90 14.98
C GLY A 146 1.46 -8.52 13.72
N GLY A 147 2.38 -9.48 13.89
CA GLY A 147 3.03 -10.18 12.77
C GLY A 147 2.05 -11.02 11.94
N GLU A 148 1.08 -11.68 12.59
CA GLU A 148 0.04 -12.44 11.89
C GLU A 148 -0.90 -11.53 11.09
N LYS A 149 -1.27 -10.36 11.65
CA LYS A 149 -2.04 -9.34 10.92
C LYS A 149 -1.31 -8.86 9.67
N LYS A 150 -0.01 -8.59 9.77
CA LYS A 150 0.81 -8.16 8.62
C LYS A 150 0.97 -9.25 7.56
N ARG A 151 1.24 -10.50 7.97
CA ARG A 151 1.25 -11.63 7.01
C ARG A 151 -0.11 -11.82 6.34
N ASN A 152 -1.21 -11.61 7.07
CA ASN A 152 -2.56 -11.67 6.52
C ASN A 152 -2.84 -10.53 5.52
N GLU A 153 -2.25 -9.34 5.67
CA GLU A 153 -2.31 -8.27 4.66
C GLU A 153 -1.57 -8.67 3.36
N ILE A 154 -0.41 -9.32 3.48
CA ILE A 154 0.30 -9.85 2.31
C ILE A 154 -0.49 -11.00 1.66
N LEU A 155 -1.17 -11.84 2.43
CA LEU A 155 -2.09 -12.84 1.90
C LEU A 155 -3.22 -12.18 1.07
N GLN A 156 -3.78 -11.07 1.57
CA GLN A 156 -4.78 -10.30 0.83
C GLN A 156 -4.18 -9.74 -0.47
N LEU A 157 -3.01 -9.13 -0.41
CA LEU A 157 -2.30 -8.58 -1.57
C LEU A 157 -2.09 -9.64 -2.67
N LEU A 158 -1.53 -10.79 -2.32
CA LEU A 158 -1.28 -11.89 -3.27
C LEU A 158 -2.57 -12.50 -3.82
N THR A 159 -3.60 -12.65 -2.97
CA THR A 159 -4.88 -13.25 -3.36
C THR A 159 -5.68 -12.34 -4.29
N LEU A 160 -5.72 -11.03 -4.00
CA LEU A 160 -6.49 -10.05 -4.77
C LEU A 160 -5.75 -9.58 -6.02
N ASN A 161 -4.43 -9.64 -6.01
CA ASN A 161 -3.54 -9.27 -7.12
C ASN A 161 -3.91 -7.93 -7.78
N PRO A 162 -3.85 -6.80 -7.04
CA PRO A 162 -4.20 -5.48 -7.57
C PRO A 162 -3.19 -5.00 -8.61
N LYS A 163 -3.54 -3.94 -9.36
CA LYS A 163 -2.61 -3.25 -10.26
C LYS A 163 -1.63 -2.35 -9.50
N LEU A 164 -2.09 -1.76 -8.39
CA LEU A 164 -1.31 -0.87 -7.53
C LEU A 164 -1.48 -1.26 -6.06
N ALA A 165 -0.37 -1.58 -5.40
CA ALA A 165 -0.31 -1.77 -3.97
C ALA A 165 0.22 -0.52 -3.28
N LEU A 166 -0.53 0.00 -2.32
CA LEU A 166 -0.13 1.06 -1.40
C LEU A 166 0.21 0.39 -0.07
N LEU A 167 1.48 0.40 0.33
CA LEU A 167 1.98 -0.31 1.51
C LEU A 167 2.42 0.72 2.57
N ASP A 168 1.60 0.91 3.61
CA ASP A 168 1.85 1.91 4.66
C ASP A 168 2.41 1.23 5.92
N GLU A 169 3.73 1.32 6.10
CA GLU A 169 4.47 0.77 7.25
C GLU A 169 4.15 -0.71 7.54
N THR A 170 4.10 -1.54 6.50
CA THR A 170 3.79 -2.97 6.61
C THR A 170 4.82 -3.77 7.41
N ASP A 171 5.97 -3.21 7.66
CA ASP A 171 7.09 -3.75 8.42
C ASP A 171 7.15 -3.25 9.88
N SER A 172 6.28 -2.32 10.27
CA SER A 172 6.29 -1.75 11.61
C SER A 172 5.95 -2.78 12.68
N GLY A 173 6.80 -2.88 13.72
CA GLY A 173 6.60 -3.79 14.86
C GLY A 173 6.85 -5.27 14.56
N LEU A 174 7.47 -5.60 13.43
CA LEU A 174 7.84 -6.95 13.07
C LEU A 174 9.27 -7.29 13.54
N ASP A 175 9.48 -8.55 13.87
CA ASP A 175 10.82 -9.13 14.00
C ASP A 175 11.47 -9.35 12.63
N VAL A 176 12.77 -9.70 12.63
CA VAL A 176 13.55 -9.86 11.39
C VAL A 176 12.96 -10.92 10.47
N ASP A 177 12.50 -12.05 11.03
CA ASP A 177 11.96 -13.16 10.25
C ASP A 177 10.61 -12.79 9.60
N ALA A 178 9.76 -12.07 10.33
CA ALA A 178 8.50 -11.59 9.81
C ALA A 178 8.69 -10.52 8.72
N VAL A 179 9.68 -9.62 8.85
CA VAL A 179 10.04 -8.66 7.79
C VAL A 179 10.48 -9.37 6.51
N GLU A 180 11.28 -10.46 6.62
CA GLU A 180 11.72 -11.25 5.46
C GLU A 180 10.53 -11.89 4.73
N ILE A 181 9.56 -12.48 5.47
CA ILE A 181 8.35 -13.07 4.89
C ILE A 181 7.52 -12.01 4.17
N VAL A 182 7.31 -10.84 4.78
CA VAL A 182 6.57 -9.73 4.19
C VAL A 182 7.26 -9.21 2.94
N SER A 183 8.58 -8.97 3.00
CA SER A 183 9.39 -8.52 1.86
C SER A 183 9.33 -9.51 0.69
N SER A 184 9.51 -10.81 0.97
CA SER A 184 9.39 -11.86 -0.04
C SER A 184 8.00 -11.93 -0.66
N GLY A 185 6.95 -11.73 0.13
CA GLY A 185 5.58 -11.64 -0.36
C GLY A 185 5.34 -10.45 -1.28
N VAL A 186 5.89 -9.27 -0.96
CA VAL A 186 5.84 -8.09 -1.83
C VAL A 186 6.66 -8.32 -3.10
N ALA A 187 7.84 -8.93 -3.01
CA ALA A 187 8.66 -9.28 -4.16
C ALA A 187 7.93 -10.25 -5.11
N LYS A 188 7.21 -11.23 -4.55
CA LYS A 188 6.39 -12.16 -5.34
C LYS A 188 5.20 -11.47 -6.02
N PHE A 189 4.59 -10.49 -5.36
CA PHE A 189 3.50 -9.70 -5.95
C PHE A 189 3.99 -8.87 -7.12
N HIS A 190 5.20 -8.30 -7.03
CA HIS A 190 5.73 -7.38 -8.03
C HIS A 190 6.04 -8.10 -9.36
N THR A 191 5.46 -7.56 -10.44
CA THR A 191 5.68 -8.00 -11.83
C THR A 191 5.79 -6.77 -12.73
N ALA A 192 6.00 -6.96 -14.02
CA ALA A 192 5.96 -5.87 -15.00
C ALA A 192 4.59 -5.15 -15.10
N GLU A 193 3.53 -5.78 -14.59
CA GLU A 193 2.16 -5.26 -14.69
C GLU A 193 1.66 -4.58 -13.41
N ASN A 194 2.22 -4.96 -12.23
CA ASN A 194 1.82 -4.44 -10.92
C ASN A 194 2.87 -3.47 -10.39
N SER A 195 2.41 -2.45 -9.68
CA SER A 195 3.27 -1.42 -9.12
C SER A 195 3.05 -1.30 -7.62
N CYS A 196 4.06 -0.80 -6.90
CA CYS A 196 3.98 -0.55 -5.48
C CYS A 196 4.34 0.90 -5.16
N VAL A 197 3.62 1.49 -4.19
CA VAL A 197 4.07 2.69 -3.47
C VAL A 197 4.21 2.29 -2.00
N ILE A 198 5.41 2.39 -1.46
CA ILE A 198 5.79 1.87 -0.15
C ILE A 198 6.19 3.03 0.76
N ILE A 199 5.59 3.08 1.94
CA ILE A 199 6.07 3.91 3.05
C ILE A 199 6.75 2.98 4.04
N THR A 200 8.02 3.22 4.35
CA THR A 200 8.76 2.48 5.37
C THR A 200 9.84 3.34 6.00
N HIS A 201 10.14 3.04 7.24
CA HIS A 201 11.32 3.55 7.96
C HIS A 201 12.42 2.49 8.08
N ASN A 202 12.17 1.26 7.58
CA ASN A 202 13.09 0.13 7.70
C ASN A 202 13.61 -0.27 6.31
N ALA A 203 14.89 -0.05 6.06
CA ALA A 203 15.53 -0.43 4.82
C ALA A 203 15.53 -1.95 4.54
N GLN A 204 15.32 -2.79 5.57
CA GLN A 204 15.32 -4.24 5.40
C GLN A 204 14.18 -4.73 4.50
N ILE A 205 12.98 -4.12 4.57
CA ILE A 205 11.87 -4.50 3.70
C ILE A 205 12.19 -4.24 2.21
N LEU A 206 13.06 -3.27 1.93
CA LEU A 206 13.44 -2.88 0.57
C LEU A 206 14.58 -3.72 0.00
N LYS A 207 15.27 -4.53 0.83
CA LYS A 207 16.49 -5.26 0.46
C LYS A 207 16.33 -6.16 -0.76
N HIS A 208 15.17 -6.76 -0.92
CA HIS A 208 14.87 -7.70 -2.01
C HIS A 208 13.95 -7.10 -3.09
N LEU A 209 13.64 -5.80 -2.98
CA LEU A 209 12.74 -5.13 -3.91
C LEU A 209 13.54 -4.28 -4.91
N PRO A 210 13.24 -4.37 -6.21
CA PRO A 210 13.86 -3.52 -7.23
C PRO A 210 13.26 -2.11 -7.18
N VAL A 211 13.63 -1.33 -6.13
CA VAL A 211 13.18 0.05 -5.98
C VAL A 211 13.60 0.88 -7.19
N THR A 212 12.62 1.42 -7.91
CA THR A 212 12.86 2.23 -9.11
C THR A 212 12.97 3.71 -8.79
N HIS A 213 12.16 4.19 -7.84
CA HIS A 213 12.09 5.60 -7.46
C HIS A 213 11.96 5.75 -5.95
N ALA A 214 12.55 6.80 -5.42
CA ALA A 214 12.35 7.24 -4.05
C ALA A 214 12.00 8.72 -4.01
N HIS A 215 11.16 9.13 -3.07
CA HIS A 215 10.67 10.49 -2.94
C HIS A 215 10.74 10.93 -1.49
N VAL A 216 11.26 12.13 -1.25
CA VAL A 216 11.25 12.76 0.08
C VAL A 216 10.04 13.69 0.17
N LEU A 217 9.14 13.38 1.10
CA LEU A 217 7.93 14.15 1.40
C LEU A 217 8.13 14.96 2.67
N LEU A 218 8.14 16.28 2.55
CA LEU A 218 8.21 17.23 3.67
C LEU A 218 7.05 18.22 3.58
N ASN A 219 6.39 18.47 4.70
CA ASN A 219 5.34 19.48 4.82
C ASN A 219 4.24 19.39 3.73
N GLY A 220 3.89 18.17 3.32
CA GLY A 220 2.86 17.91 2.30
C GLY A 220 3.32 18.12 0.86
N ARG A 221 4.63 18.20 0.59
CA ARG A 221 5.24 18.36 -0.75
C ARG A 221 6.33 17.33 -0.99
N ILE A 222 6.42 16.80 -2.19
CA ILE A 222 7.63 16.07 -2.63
C ILE A 222 8.70 17.12 -2.92
N VAL A 223 9.76 17.13 -2.09
CA VAL A 223 10.88 18.11 -2.20
C VAL A 223 12.06 17.54 -2.99
N ARG A 224 12.19 16.23 -3.06
CA ARG A 224 13.25 15.54 -3.82
C ARG A 224 12.73 14.22 -4.35
N SER A 225 13.13 13.87 -5.56
CA SER A 225 12.93 12.55 -6.16
C SER A 225 14.26 12.04 -6.72
N GLY A 226 14.48 10.73 -6.63
CA GLY A 226 15.68 10.05 -7.11
C GLY A 226 15.46 8.55 -7.28
N GLY A 227 16.51 7.78 -7.48
CA GLY A 227 16.48 6.33 -7.48
C GLY A 227 16.63 5.75 -6.07
N SER A 228 17.04 4.48 -5.99
CA SER A 228 17.26 3.76 -4.73
C SER A 228 18.35 4.37 -3.84
N GLU A 229 19.31 5.11 -4.45
CA GLU A 229 20.36 5.83 -3.73
C GLU A 229 19.81 6.87 -2.73
N LEU A 230 18.65 7.46 -3.02
CA LEU A 230 18.00 8.41 -2.13
C LEU A 230 17.56 7.78 -0.80
N VAL A 231 17.23 6.48 -0.80
CA VAL A 231 16.91 5.74 0.44
C VAL A 231 18.13 5.67 1.36
N ALA A 232 19.31 5.38 0.78
CA ALA A 232 20.56 5.33 1.54
C ALA A 232 20.94 6.72 2.06
N GLU A 233 20.84 7.77 1.23
CA GLU A 233 21.12 9.16 1.60
C GLU A 233 20.26 9.61 2.80
N VAL A 234 18.95 9.31 2.78
CA VAL A 234 18.06 9.63 3.90
C VAL A 234 18.39 8.80 5.15
N SER A 235 18.76 7.52 5.00
CA SER A 235 19.13 6.68 6.13
C SER A 235 20.41 7.15 6.84
N GLU A 236 21.36 7.70 6.09
CA GLU A 236 22.64 8.16 6.61
C GLU A 236 22.57 9.59 7.17
N HIS A 237 21.88 10.49 6.48
CA HIS A 237 21.93 11.94 6.77
C HIS A 237 20.62 12.49 7.35
N GLY A 238 19.56 11.68 7.43
CA GLY A 238 18.22 12.09 7.86
C GLY A 238 17.56 13.05 6.84
N TYR A 239 16.62 13.86 7.32
CA TYR A 239 15.83 14.75 6.47
C TYR A 239 16.35 16.19 6.42
N ALA A 240 17.27 16.58 7.30
CA ALA A 240 17.79 17.95 7.39
C ALA A 240 18.35 18.50 6.06
N PRO A 241 19.07 17.72 5.22
CA PRO A 241 19.58 18.20 3.93
C PRO A 241 18.48 18.58 2.91
N PHE A 242 17.24 18.14 3.13
CA PHE A 242 16.11 18.35 2.23
C PHE A 242 15.17 19.47 2.70
N GLU A 243 15.38 19.99 3.92
CA GLU A 243 14.62 21.13 4.42
C GLU A 243 15.01 22.39 3.65
N VAL A 244 14.06 22.94 2.89
CA VAL A 244 14.25 24.25 2.25
C VAL A 244 14.26 25.27 3.36
N THR A 245 15.41 25.89 3.61
CA THR A 245 15.50 27.09 4.48
C THR A 245 14.57 28.17 3.88
N PRO A 246 13.67 28.74 4.67
CA PRO A 246 12.69 29.73 4.20
C PRO A 246 13.35 31.01 3.68
#